data_6b491c1fe3109ef9c95fd4f946a501ad
#
_entry.id   6b491c1fe3109ef9c95fd4f946a501ad
#
_cell.length_a   1.000
_cell.length_b   1.000
_cell.length_c   1.000
_cell.angle_alpha   90.00
_cell.angle_beta   90.00
_cell.angle_gamma   90.00
#
_symmetry.space_group_name_H-M   'P 1'
#
loop_
_entity.id
_entity.type
_entity.pdbx_description
1 polymer ?
#
loop_
_entity_poly.entity_id
_entity_poly.type
_entity_poly.pdbx_seq_one_letter_code
_entity_poly.pdbx_strand_id
1 'polypeptide(L)'
;VQDGVSLEVSKEDSTMTLKRADGSIVWQEAKPVQYKKGSTVQTFVKNAGENFFGGGTQNGRFIHTGESINIKNENNWVSGGVASPNPFYWSTNGYGVVRNTFKQGVYDFGKTNNNEVEATHSEKRLDAYYFVGDTPVSVLQGYFKLTGNPALFPEEAVYLGHLNCYNRDEWIEGGNKPLETVNDKVKYTEKNNGGQIKQGGILESLNGTNETDYKFSARAVIDQYEKYDMQLGWFLPNDGYGCGYGT
;
A
#
# COMPACT_ATOMS: atom_id res chain seq x y z
N VAL A 1 -10.14 -12.03 25.97
CA VAL A 1 -9.65 -13.28 25.34
C VAL A 1 -10.83 -13.93 24.64
N GLN A 2 -10.67 -14.34 23.39
CA GLN A 2 -11.68 -15.06 22.63
C GLN A 2 -11.92 -16.44 23.27
N ASP A 3 -13.16 -16.91 23.35
CA ASP A 3 -13.46 -18.27 23.78
C ASP A 3 -12.71 -19.27 22.88
N GLY A 4 -12.18 -20.33 23.50
CA GLY A 4 -11.45 -21.38 22.79
C GLY A 4 -9.97 -21.11 22.52
N VAL A 5 -9.38 -20.07 23.11
CA VAL A 5 -7.93 -19.84 23.07
C VAL A 5 -7.39 -19.56 24.48
N SER A 6 -6.14 -19.97 24.73
CA SER A 6 -5.44 -19.68 25.98
C SER A 6 -4.06 -19.09 25.69
N LEU A 7 -3.67 -18.09 26.49
CA LEU A 7 -2.34 -17.53 26.49
C LEU A 7 -1.59 -18.01 27.72
N GLU A 8 -0.54 -18.77 27.51
CA GLU A 8 0.36 -19.24 28.55
C GLU A 8 1.59 -18.34 28.62
N VAL A 9 2.03 -18.03 29.82
CA VAL A 9 3.28 -17.28 30.07
C VAL A 9 4.21 -18.15 30.91
N SER A 10 5.39 -18.41 30.39
CA SER A 10 6.42 -19.17 31.09
C SER A 10 6.91 -18.41 32.32
N LYS A 11 6.97 -19.07 33.46
CA LYS A 11 7.50 -18.47 34.71
C LYS A 11 9.03 -18.42 34.72
N GLU A 12 9.70 -19.17 33.84
CA GLU A 12 11.16 -19.26 33.81
C GLU A 12 11.76 -18.08 33.04
N ASP A 13 11.19 -17.75 31.88
CA ASP A 13 11.79 -16.79 30.95
C ASP A 13 10.79 -15.72 30.44
N SER A 14 9.52 -15.81 30.88
CA SER A 14 8.45 -14.90 30.46
C SER A 14 8.07 -14.99 28.97
N THR A 15 8.43 -16.07 28.27
CA THR A 15 7.95 -16.31 26.90
C THR A 15 6.45 -16.63 26.90
N MET A 16 5.80 -16.23 25.82
CA MET A 16 4.36 -16.43 25.63
C MET A 16 4.10 -17.52 24.59
N THR A 17 3.05 -18.31 24.83
CA THR A 17 2.53 -19.31 23.88
C THR A 17 1.02 -19.18 23.79
N LEU A 18 0.50 -18.98 22.58
CA LEU A 18 -0.93 -18.97 22.31
C LEU A 18 -1.37 -20.34 21.81
N LYS A 19 -2.41 -20.90 22.42
CA LYS A 19 -2.95 -22.22 22.10
C LYS A 19 -4.43 -22.16 21.77
N ARG A 20 -4.90 -23.09 20.93
CA ARG A 20 -6.32 -23.38 20.73
C ARG A 20 -6.88 -24.23 21.87
N ALA A 21 -8.21 -24.38 21.92
CA ALA A 21 -8.90 -25.18 22.92
C ALA A 21 -8.46 -26.66 22.94
N ASP A 22 -8.05 -27.19 21.79
CA ASP A 22 -7.53 -28.57 21.67
C ASP A 22 -6.07 -28.72 22.11
N GLY A 23 -5.44 -27.63 22.58
CA GLY A 23 -4.06 -27.59 23.02
C GLY A 23 -3.04 -27.37 21.88
N SER A 24 -3.46 -27.30 20.63
CA SER A 24 -2.56 -27.02 19.51
C SER A 24 -2.00 -25.60 19.61
N ILE A 25 -0.70 -25.45 19.29
CA ILE A 25 -0.01 -24.16 19.34
C ILE A 25 -0.38 -23.34 18.10
N VAL A 26 -0.87 -22.13 18.32
CA VAL A 26 -1.12 -21.13 17.28
C VAL A 26 0.18 -20.43 16.93
N TRP A 27 0.84 -19.89 17.95
CA TRP A 27 2.20 -19.32 17.88
C TRP A 27 2.88 -19.43 19.24
N GLN A 28 4.21 -19.42 19.23
CA GLN A 28 5.04 -19.45 20.42
C GLN A 28 6.18 -18.46 20.25
N GLU A 29 6.51 -17.71 21.29
CA GLU A 29 7.72 -16.89 21.31
C GLU A 29 8.98 -17.76 21.36
N ALA A 30 9.97 -17.47 20.54
CA ALA A 30 11.28 -18.11 20.55
C ALA A 30 12.17 -17.60 21.68
N LYS A 31 11.88 -16.39 22.16
CA LYS A 31 12.57 -15.71 23.26
C LYS A 31 11.67 -14.63 23.84
N PRO A 32 11.87 -14.21 25.09
CA PRO A 32 11.04 -13.17 25.70
C PRO A 32 11.13 -11.85 24.93
N VAL A 33 10.06 -11.05 25.00
CA VAL A 33 10.02 -9.72 24.39
C VAL A 33 11.21 -8.89 24.86
N GLN A 34 11.91 -8.29 23.92
CA GLN A 34 13.11 -7.51 24.20
C GLN A 34 12.85 -6.02 24.01
N TYR A 35 13.35 -5.23 24.93
CA TYR A 35 13.32 -3.77 24.90
C TYR A 35 14.74 -3.25 24.73
N LYS A 36 15.14 -2.96 23.48
CA LYS A 36 16.53 -2.59 23.14
C LYS A 36 16.58 -1.22 22.49
N LYS A 37 17.43 -0.32 23.02
CA LYS A 37 17.73 0.99 22.40
C LYS A 37 16.48 1.78 21.95
N GLY A 38 15.39 1.70 22.72
CA GLY A 38 14.15 2.39 22.39
C GLY A 38 13.23 1.64 21.44
N SER A 39 13.57 0.42 21.07
CA SER A 39 12.72 -0.47 20.25
C SER A 39 12.19 -1.63 21.06
N THR A 40 11.04 -2.13 20.66
CA THR A 40 10.44 -3.38 21.15
C THR A 40 10.56 -4.43 20.07
N VAL A 41 11.09 -5.60 20.45
CA VAL A 41 11.32 -6.74 19.57
C VAL A 41 10.54 -7.93 20.10
N GLN A 42 9.64 -8.49 19.30
CA GLN A 42 8.96 -9.74 19.57
C GLN A 42 9.40 -10.79 18.55
N THR A 43 9.78 -11.97 19.01
CA THR A 43 10.31 -13.03 18.16
C THR A 43 9.51 -14.31 18.36
N PHE A 44 8.95 -14.83 17.27
CA PHE A 44 8.18 -16.06 17.24
C PHE A 44 8.97 -17.20 16.63
N VAL A 45 8.67 -18.41 17.04
CA VAL A 45 9.12 -19.65 16.37
C VAL A 45 8.43 -19.71 15.00
N LYS A 46 9.20 -19.84 13.93
CA LYS A 46 8.70 -20.07 12.57
C LYS A 46 8.60 -21.57 12.31
N ASN A 47 7.43 -22.02 11.91
CA ASN A 47 7.20 -23.43 11.57
C ASN A 47 7.63 -23.75 10.13
N ALA A 48 7.95 -25.02 9.88
CA ALA A 48 8.24 -25.47 8.52
C ALA A 48 6.99 -25.30 7.62
N GLY A 49 7.18 -24.76 6.43
CA GLY A 49 6.10 -24.50 5.47
C GLY A 49 5.20 -23.30 5.79
N GLU A 50 5.45 -22.59 6.89
CA GLU A 50 4.71 -21.40 7.26
C GLU A 50 5.01 -20.23 6.31
N ASN A 51 3.95 -19.59 5.80
CA ASN A 51 4.04 -18.44 4.93
C ASN A 51 3.41 -17.19 5.55
N PHE A 52 3.94 -16.03 5.19
CA PHE A 52 3.57 -14.74 5.77
C PHE A 52 3.15 -13.74 4.72
N PHE A 53 2.13 -12.95 5.06
CA PHE A 53 1.47 -11.96 4.20
C PHE A 53 1.15 -10.70 4.99
N GLY A 54 0.92 -9.58 4.30
CA GLY A 54 0.52 -8.32 4.93
C GLY A 54 1.59 -7.25 4.86
N GLY A 55 1.72 -6.43 5.90
CA GLY A 55 2.67 -5.33 5.93
C GLY A 55 2.24 -4.10 5.10
N GLY A 56 0.99 -4.09 4.60
CA GLY A 56 0.49 -3.05 3.71
C GLY A 56 1.01 -3.21 2.29
N THR A 57 1.15 -2.10 1.56
CA THR A 57 1.64 -2.11 0.17
C THR A 57 3.16 -2.26 0.14
N GLN A 58 3.61 -3.48 -0.05
CA GLN A 58 5.00 -3.89 -0.25
C GLN A 58 5.19 -4.15 -1.75
N ASN A 59 5.75 -3.19 -2.48
CA ASN A 59 5.78 -3.22 -3.94
C ASN A 59 6.53 -4.42 -4.51
N GLY A 60 5.88 -5.13 -5.43
CA GLY A 60 6.43 -6.33 -6.07
C GLY A 60 6.53 -7.56 -5.16
N ARG A 61 5.93 -7.51 -3.95
CA ARG A 61 5.97 -8.60 -2.96
C ARG A 61 4.58 -8.91 -2.45
N PHE A 62 4.21 -10.17 -2.51
CA PHE A 62 2.96 -10.68 -1.94
C PHE A 62 3.21 -11.66 -0.79
N ILE A 63 4.16 -12.57 -0.95
CA ILE A 63 4.63 -13.50 0.08
C ILE A 63 5.94 -12.98 0.65
N HIS A 64 6.04 -12.95 1.98
CA HIS A 64 7.20 -12.39 2.68
C HIS A 64 8.10 -13.45 3.35
N THR A 65 7.78 -14.74 3.19
CA THR A 65 8.57 -15.84 3.77
C THR A 65 10.02 -15.81 3.28
N GLY A 66 10.98 -15.81 4.20
CA GLY A 66 12.40 -15.67 3.89
C GLY A 66 12.84 -14.23 3.57
N GLU A 67 11.95 -13.25 3.73
CA GLU A 67 12.24 -11.84 3.47
C GLU A 67 12.13 -10.99 4.74
N SER A 68 12.71 -9.80 4.66
CA SER A 68 12.50 -8.72 5.62
C SER A 68 11.80 -7.56 4.93
N ILE A 69 10.77 -7.00 5.56
CA ILE A 69 10.01 -5.87 5.04
C ILE A 69 10.05 -4.68 6.01
N ASN A 70 10.03 -3.48 5.45
CA ASN A 70 9.94 -2.26 6.22
C ASN A 70 8.46 -1.91 6.51
N ILE A 71 8.18 -1.52 7.75
CA ILE A 71 6.92 -0.91 8.16
C ILE A 71 7.24 0.57 8.44
N LYS A 72 7.41 1.30 7.36
CA LYS A 72 7.83 2.70 7.40
C LYS A 72 7.26 3.44 6.18
N ASN A 73 6.76 4.64 6.39
CA ASN A 73 6.26 5.50 5.32
C ASN A 73 7.44 6.02 4.49
N GLU A 74 7.73 5.39 3.38
CA GLU A 74 8.86 5.74 2.51
C GLU A 74 8.44 6.39 1.19
N ASN A 75 7.17 6.26 0.80
CA ASN A 75 6.67 6.68 -0.52
C ASN A 75 7.55 6.14 -1.65
N ASN A 76 7.93 4.88 -1.55
CA ASN A 76 8.84 4.22 -2.49
C ASN A 76 8.07 3.22 -3.36
N TRP A 77 7.89 3.55 -4.63
CA TRP A 77 7.05 2.84 -5.58
C TRP A 77 7.81 1.83 -6.46
N VAL A 78 9.12 1.66 -6.25
CA VAL A 78 9.90 0.65 -6.98
C VAL A 78 9.72 -0.75 -6.38
N SER A 79 10.07 -1.79 -7.12
CA SER A 79 10.05 -3.16 -6.63
C SER A 79 10.88 -3.30 -5.34
N GLY A 80 10.27 -3.88 -4.32
CA GLY A 80 10.87 -3.99 -2.98
C GLY A 80 10.75 -2.73 -2.11
N GLY A 81 10.19 -1.64 -2.64
CA GLY A 81 9.89 -0.44 -1.88
C GLY A 81 8.59 -0.55 -1.08
N VAL A 82 8.32 0.46 -0.25
CA VAL A 82 7.13 0.56 0.61
C VAL A 82 6.36 1.82 0.25
N ALA A 83 5.13 1.64 -0.23
CA ALA A 83 4.26 2.77 -0.58
C ALA A 83 3.27 3.10 0.55
N SER A 84 2.63 2.11 1.13
CA SER A 84 1.63 2.30 2.20
C SER A 84 1.78 1.17 3.23
N PRO A 85 2.61 1.33 4.25
CA PRO A 85 2.84 0.30 5.26
C PRO A 85 1.63 0.14 6.18
N ASN A 86 1.41 -1.09 6.63
CA ASN A 86 0.43 -1.42 7.66
C ASN A 86 1.10 -2.35 8.69
N PRO A 87 1.02 -2.07 10.01
CA PRO A 87 1.62 -2.90 11.04
C PRO A 87 0.85 -4.20 11.32
N PHE A 88 0.17 -4.73 10.32
CA PHE A 88 -0.55 -6.00 10.34
C PHE A 88 0.10 -7.00 9.40
N TYR A 89 0.33 -8.22 9.91
CA TYR A 89 0.66 -9.38 9.09
C TYR A 89 -0.12 -10.61 9.56
N TRP A 90 -0.21 -11.61 8.70
CA TRP A 90 -0.84 -12.89 9.04
C TRP A 90 -0.04 -14.07 8.48
N SER A 91 -0.24 -15.22 9.12
CA SER A 91 0.44 -16.47 8.85
C SER A 91 -0.52 -17.56 8.41
N THR A 92 -0.03 -18.47 7.55
CA THR A 92 -0.76 -19.70 7.18
C THR A 92 -1.01 -20.64 8.35
N ASN A 93 -0.37 -20.43 9.50
CA ASN A 93 -0.68 -21.15 10.74
C ASN A 93 -1.98 -20.69 11.43
N GLY A 94 -2.74 -19.81 10.79
CA GLY A 94 -4.05 -19.37 11.28
C GLY A 94 -3.97 -18.31 12.36
N TYR A 95 -3.02 -17.38 12.24
CA TYR A 95 -2.97 -16.21 13.11
C TYR A 95 -2.62 -14.93 12.35
N GLY A 96 -3.03 -13.81 12.94
CA GLY A 96 -2.60 -12.47 12.50
C GLY A 96 -2.11 -11.66 13.69
N VAL A 97 -1.23 -10.72 13.43
CA VAL A 97 -0.67 -9.83 14.45
C VAL A 97 -0.80 -8.39 13.98
N VAL A 98 -1.41 -7.53 14.79
CA VAL A 98 -1.36 -6.08 14.65
C VAL A 98 -0.51 -5.50 15.76
N ARG A 99 0.50 -4.74 15.40
CA ARG A 99 1.20 -3.88 16.36
C ARG A 99 0.46 -2.53 16.43
N ASN A 100 -0.13 -2.24 17.58
CA ASN A 100 -0.89 -1.00 17.80
C ASN A 100 0.06 0.19 17.98
N THR A 101 0.68 0.60 16.89
CA THR A 101 1.66 1.69 16.87
C THR A 101 1.73 2.37 15.50
N PHE A 102 2.03 3.67 15.51
CA PHE A 102 2.39 4.45 14.31
C PHE A 102 3.92 4.59 14.13
N LYS A 103 4.70 3.97 15.01
CA LYS A 103 6.16 4.02 14.91
C LYS A 103 6.65 3.06 13.83
N GLN A 104 7.70 3.47 13.14
CA GLN A 104 8.34 2.62 12.14
C GLN A 104 8.80 1.30 12.72
N GLY A 105 8.83 0.28 11.88
CA GLY A 105 9.24 -1.06 12.24
C GLY A 105 9.88 -1.82 11.09
N VAL A 106 10.31 -3.02 11.40
CA VAL A 106 10.82 -4.01 10.45
C VAL A 106 10.28 -5.37 10.86
N TYR A 107 9.79 -6.14 9.89
CA TYR A 107 9.40 -7.52 10.08
C TYR A 107 10.34 -8.43 9.29
N ASP A 108 10.98 -9.35 9.99
CA ASP A 108 11.83 -10.38 9.40
C ASP A 108 11.11 -11.73 9.47
N PHE A 109 10.79 -12.31 8.34
CA PHE A 109 10.05 -13.56 8.22
C PHE A 109 10.95 -14.75 7.90
N GLY A 110 12.08 -14.83 8.61
CA GLY A 110 13.02 -15.92 8.45
C GLY A 110 14.19 -15.62 7.51
N LYS A 111 14.45 -14.36 7.19
CA LYS A 111 15.61 -13.95 6.38
C LYS A 111 16.91 -14.04 7.17
N THR A 112 16.92 -13.51 8.39
CA THR A 112 18.09 -13.51 9.27
C THR A 112 18.25 -14.86 9.96
N ASN A 113 17.15 -15.43 10.48
CA ASN A 113 17.10 -16.75 11.08
C ASN A 113 15.88 -17.50 10.51
N ASN A 114 16.13 -18.55 9.74
CA ASN A 114 15.07 -19.30 9.05
C ASN A 114 14.05 -19.96 10.00
N ASN A 115 14.35 -20.07 11.28
CA ASN A 115 13.48 -20.66 12.30
C ASN A 115 12.75 -19.61 13.14
N GLU A 116 12.90 -18.32 12.85
CA GLU A 116 12.32 -17.24 13.64
C GLU A 116 11.58 -16.22 12.75
N VAL A 117 10.57 -15.62 13.33
CA VAL A 117 9.91 -14.40 12.82
C VAL A 117 10.14 -13.29 13.82
N GLU A 118 10.69 -12.17 13.39
CA GLU A 118 10.96 -11.03 14.27
C GLU A 118 10.16 -9.81 13.86
N ALA A 119 9.38 -9.25 14.79
CA ALA A 119 8.64 -8.02 14.61
C ALA A 119 9.23 -6.92 15.51
N THR A 120 9.88 -5.94 14.91
CA THR A 120 10.52 -4.82 15.60
C THR A 120 9.78 -3.52 15.30
N HIS A 121 9.57 -2.70 16.34
CA HIS A 121 9.11 -1.30 16.21
C HIS A 121 9.92 -0.36 17.07
N SER A 122 10.14 0.87 16.59
CA SER A 122 10.87 1.94 17.31
C SER A 122 9.99 2.52 18.42
N GLU A 123 9.60 1.69 19.38
CA GLU A 123 8.74 2.01 20.51
C GLU A 123 9.16 1.19 21.74
N LYS A 124 9.03 1.78 22.92
CA LYS A 124 9.43 1.16 24.19
C LYS A 124 8.35 0.26 24.80
N ARG A 125 7.21 0.10 24.14
CA ARG A 125 6.03 -0.62 24.63
C ARG A 125 5.63 -1.70 23.65
N LEU A 126 5.34 -2.91 24.13
CA LEU A 126 4.60 -3.90 23.37
C LEU A 126 3.10 -3.63 23.54
N ASP A 127 2.45 -3.29 22.45
CA ASP A 127 1.00 -3.19 22.34
C ASP A 127 0.61 -3.88 21.05
N ALA A 128 -0.07 -5.02 21.16
CA ALA A 128 -0.38 -5.88 20.03
C ALA A 128 -1.72 -6.58 20.19
N TYR A 129 -2.39 -6.81 19.07
CA TYR A 129 -3.57 -7.67 18.99
C TYR A 129 -3.21 -8.91 18.18
N TYR A 130 -3.66 -10.06 18.66
CA TYR A 130 -3.48 -11.35 18.01
C TYR A 130 -4.84 -11.90 17.60
N PHE A 131 -4.97 -12.26 16.34
CA PHE A 131 -6.17 -12.84 15.76
C PHE A 131 -5.92 -14.32 15.52
N VAL A 132 -6.89 -15.16 15.84
CA VAL A 132 -6.81 -16.61 15.60
C VAL A 132 -7.96 -17.02 14.70
N GLY A 133 -7.67 -17.81 13.70
CA GLY A 133 -8.66 -18.34 12.76
C GLY A 133 -8.13 -19.58 12.05
N ASP A 134 -9.04 -20.39 11.53
CA ASP A 134 -8.69 -21.63 10.81
C ASP A 134 -8.38 -21.38 9.33
N THR A 135 -8.72 -20.20 8.85
CA THR A 135 -8.51 -19.78 7.45
C THR A 135 -8.00 -18.35 7.39
N PRO A 136 -7.34 -17.94 6.31
CA PRO A 136 -6.97 -16.53 6.09
C PRO A 136 -8.16 -15.58 6.21
N VAL A 137 -9.33 -15.98 5.73
CA VAL A 137 -10.56 -15.19 5.79
C VAL A 137 -10.98 -14.95 7.25
N SER A 138 -10.96 -15.98 8.10
CA SER A 138 -11.33 -15.82 9.51
C SER A 138 -10.34 -14.95 10.29
N VAL A 139 -9.05 -15.01 9.98
CA VAL A 139 -8.03 -14.12 10.54
C VAL A 139 -8.30 -12.66 10.13
N LEU A 140 -8.58 -12.42 8.84
CA LEU A 140 -8.93 -11.08 8.33
C LEU A 140 -10.23 -10.55 8.92
N GLN A 141 -11.23 -11.40 9.09
CA GLN A 141 -12.48 -11.02 9.77
C GLN A 141 -12.24 -10.61 11.23
N GLY A 142 -11.31 -11.27 11.93
CA GLY A 142 -10.84 -10.85 13.25
C GLY A 142 -10.22 -9.45 13.23
N TYR A 143 -9.35 -9.20 12.26
CA TYR A 143 -8.75 -7.87 12.03
C TYR A 143 -9.82 -6.80 11.75
N PHE A 144 -10.79 -7.09 10.88
CA PHE A 144 -11.87 -6.14 10.54
C PHE A 144 -12.81 -5.84 11.71
N LYS A 145 -12.97 -6.75 12.66
CA LYS A 145 -13.71 -6.46 13.91
C LYS A 145 -13.03 -5.37 14.75
N LEU A 146 -11.71 -5.27 14.67
CA LEU A 146 -10.95 -4.24 15.36
C LEU A 146 -10.90 -2.92 14.57
N THR A 147 -10.70 -2.99 13.26
CA THR A 147 -10.41 -1.82 12.42
C THR A 147 -11.61 -1.28 11.64
N GLY A 148 -12.71 -2.01 11.61
CA GLY A 148 -13.81 -1.80 10.70
C GLY A 148 -13.63 -2.54 9.37
N ASN A 149 -14.73 -2.78 8.67
CA ASN A 149 -14.69 -3.40 7.35
C ASN A 149 -14.08 -2.45 6.33
N PRO A 150 -13.33 -2.97 5.34
CA PRO A 150 -12.88 -2.17 4.22
C PRO A 150 -14.10 -1.66 3.42
N ALA A 151 -13.94 -0.52 2.78
CA ALA A 151 -14.94 -0.02 1.85
C ALA A 151 -15.11 -1.02 0.69
N LEU A 152 -16.36 -1.34 0.35
CA LEU A 152 -16.64 -2.07 -0.87
C LEU A 152 -16.56 -1.06 -2.03
N PHE A 153 -15.60 -1.25 -2.91
CA PHE A 153 -15.50 -0.45 -4.12
C PHE A 153 -16.62 -0.81 -5.10
N PRO A 154 -17.10 0.17 -5.89
CA PRO A 154 -17.98 -0.12 -7.00
C PRO A 154 -17.27 -0.99 -8.05
N GLU A 155 -18.03 -1.68 -8.89
CA GLU A 155 -17.49 -2.61 -9.90
C GLU A 155 -16.50 -1.91 -10.83
N GLU A 156 -16.77 -0.68 -11.18
CA GLU A 156 -15.93 0.14 -12.07
C GLU A 156 -14.51 0.36 -11.53
N ALA A 157 -14.30 0.26 -10.23
CA ALA A 157 -12.96 0.39 -9.63
C ALA A 157 -11.98 -0.70 -10.07
N VAL A 158 -12.48 -1.84 -10.57
CA VAL A 158 -11.67 -2.93 -11.11
C VAL A 158 -11.49 -2.88 -12.62
N TYR A 159 -12.14 -1.91 -13.28
CA TYR A 159 -11.95 -1.67 -14.71
C TYR A 159 -10.66 -0.91 -14.99
N LEU A 160 -10.43 -0.60 -16.26
CA LEU A 160 -9.24 0.13 -16.68
C LEU A 160 -9.16 1.50 -15.99
N GLY A 161 -8.02 1.81 -15.39
CA GLY A 161 -7.75 3.11 -14.81
C GLY A 161 -6.75 3.92 -15.64
N HIS A 162 -7.01 5.21 -15.81
CA HIS A 162 -6.06 6.12 -16.44
C HIS A 162 -5.41 7.02 -15.39
N LEU A 163 -4.08 6.94 -15.31
CA LEU A 163 -3.25 7.72 -14.38
C LEU A 163 -2.48 8.82 -15.12
N ASN A 164 -2.24 9.93 -14.44
CA ASN A 164 -1.34 10.99 -14.91
C ASN A 164 -1.70 11.59 -16.28
N CYS A 165 -2.98 11.69 -16.55
CA CYS A 165 -3.49 12.17 -17.83
C CYS A 165 -3.66 13.67 -17.91
N TYR A 166 -3.35 14.39 -16.84
CA TYR A 166 -3.60 15.81 -16.71
C TYR A 166 -2.64 16.44 -15.71
N ASN A 167 -1.70 17.24 -16.20
CA ASN A 167 -0.65 17.87 -15.39
C ASN A 167 -0.80 19.39 -15.25
N ARG A 168 -1.79 20.00 -15.88
CA ARG A 168 -1.92 21.45 -16.04
C ARG A 168 -0.67 22.08 -16.71
N ASP A 169 -0.08 21.36 -17.65
CA ASP A 169 1.03 21.86 -18.42
C ASP A 169 0.56 22.83 -19.51
N GLU A 170 1.44 23.69 -19.97
CA GLU A 170 1.21 24.62 -21.05
C GLU A 170 1.65 23.97 -22.38
N TRP A 171 0.75 23.99 -23.37
CA TRP A 171 1.05 23.54 -24.72
C TRP A 171 1.26 24.76 -25.64
N ILE A 172 2.46 24.89 -26.17
CA ILE A 172 2.83 26.00 -27.06
C ILE A 172 2.94 25.52 -28.50
N GLU A 173 2.47 26.34 -29.43
CA GLU A 173 2.57 26.06 -30.86
C GLU A 173 4.03 26.00 -31.30
N GLY A 174 4.38 24.98 -32.11
CA GLY A 174 5.70 24.75 -32.63
C GLY A 174 6.66 24.08 -31.64
N GLY A 175 7.94 24.44 -31.72
CA GLY A 175 9.01 23.85 -30.91
C GLY A 175 9.82 22.78 -31.63
N ASN A 176 10.96 22.41 -31.04
CA ASN A 176 11.94 21.51 -31.69
C ASN A 176 11.52 20.04 -31.68
N LYS A 177 10.61 19.65 -30.78
CA LYS A 177 10.11 18.28 -30.63
C LYS A 177 8.61 18.30 -30.31
N PRO A 178 7.77 18.61 -31.28
CA PRO A 178 6.34 18.65 -31.04
C PRO A 178 5.82 17.24 -30.75
N LEU A 179 4.98 17.12 -29.72
CA LEU A 179 4.39 15.87 -29.27
C LEU A 179 2.96 15.69 -29.77
N GLU A 180 2.28 16.79 -30.07
CA GLU A 180 0.85 16.74 -30.43
C GLU A 180 0.58 17.54 -31.70
N THR A 181 -0.43 17.09 -32.47
CA THR A 181 -0.85 17.76 -33.70
C THR A 181 -2.36 17.96 -33.66
N VAL A 182 -2.80 19.19 -33.91
CA VAL A 182 -4.20 19.56 -34.01
C VAL A 182 -4.54 19.84 -35.47
N ASN A 183 -5.61 19.21 -35.98
CA ASN A 183 -6.11 19.37 -37.35
C ASN A 183 -5.04 19.11 -38.42
N ASP A 184 -4.10 18.18 -38.16
CA ASP A 184 -2.99 17.78 -39.04
C ASP A 184 -2.07 18.91 -39.53
N LYS A 185 -2.18 20.10 -38.92
CA LYS A 185 -1.45 21.29 -39.38
C LYS A 185 -0.62 21.95 -38.30
N VAL A 186 -1.16 22.09 -37.10
CA VAL A 186 -0.48 22.80 -36.02
C VAL A 186 0.11 21.80 -35.06
N LYS A 187 1.40 21.97 -34.81
CA LYS A 187 2.15 21.13 -33.87
C LYS A 187 2.37 21.85 -32.56
N TYR A 188 2.24 21.12 -31.46
CA TYR A 188 2.39 21.64 -30.11
C TYR A 188 3.48 20.93 -29.35
N THR A 189 4.18 21.67 -28.50
CA THR A 189 5.18 21.17 -27.55
C THR A 189 4.72 21.45 -26.15
N GLU A 190 4.76 20.43 -25.31
CA GLU A 190 4.44 20.53 -23.89
C GLU A 190 5.51 21.26 -23.10
N LYS A 191 5.11 22.12 -22.19
CA LYS A 191 5.97 22.85 -21.25
C LYS A 191 5.43 22.76 -19.84
N ASN A 192 6.22 22.16 -18.97
CA ASN A 192 5.89 22.11 -17.56
C ASN A 192 6.12 23.49 -16.93
N ASN A 193 5.05 24.22 -16.74
CA ASN A 193 5.06 25.58 -16.19
C ASN A 193 4.33 25.70 -14.84
N GLY A 194 4.04 24.58 -14.18
CA GLY A 194 3.37 24.55 -12.88
C GLY A 194 1.94 25.10 -12.92
N GLY A 195 1.21 24.80 -13.98
CA GLY A 195 -0.18 25.24 -14.15
C GLY A 195 -0.36 26.70 -14.54
N GLN A 196 0.69 27.35 -15.05
CA GLN A 196 0.65 28.77 -15.44
C GLN A 196 0.91 28.93 -16.94
N ILE A 197 0.11 29.80 -17.58
CA ILE A 197 0.40 30.24 -18.94
C ILE A 197 1.54 31.28 -18.90
N LYS A 198 2.71 30.90 -19.39
CA LYS A 198 3.89 31.76 -19.41
C LYS A 198 4.29 32.22 -20.81
N GLN A 199 3.91 31.45 -21.82
CA GLN A 199 4.30 31.66 -23.21
C GLN A 199 3.09 31.90 -24.14
N GLY A 200 1.90 32.12 -23.55
CA GLY A 200 0.67 32.36 -24.30
C GLY A 200 0.08 31.14 -25.00
N GLY A 201 0.48 29.95 -24.52
CA GLY A 201 -0.01 28.69 -25.03
C GLY A 201 -1.38 28.29 -24.48
N ILE A 202 -1.72 27.02 -24.64
CA ILE A 202 -2.94 26.40 -24.14
C ILE A 202 -2.61 25.69 -22.83
N LEU A 203 -3.34 26.02 -21.77
CA LEU A 203 -3.24 25.30 -20.50
C LEU A 203 -4.17 24.08 -20.54
N GLU A 204 -3.66 22.94 -20.13
CA GLU A 204 -4.49 21.75 -19.93
C GLU A 204 -5.68 22.06 -19.00
N SER A 205 -6.82 21.47 -19.31
CA SER A 205 -8.08 21.71 -18.59
C SER A 205 -8.90 20.44 -18.46
N LEU A 206 -9.96 20.48 -17.64
CA LEU A 206 -10.85 19.32 -17.51
C LEU A 206 -11.68 19.07 -18.77
N ASN A 207 -12.19 20.11 -19.42
CA ASN A 207 -13.14 19.96 -20.54
C ASN A 207 -12.72 20.69 -21.82
N GLY A 208 -11.80 21.66 -21.73
CA GLY A 208 -11.56 22.61 -22.81
C GLY A 208 -12.69 23.65 -22.94
N THR A 209 -12.43 24.74 -23.63
CA THR A 209 -13.39 25.82 -23.88
C THR A 209 -13.73 25.99 -25.35
N ASN A 210 -12.93 25.46 -26.24
CA ASN A 210 -13.11 25.48 -27.69
C ASN A 210 -12.48 24.22 -28.30
N GLU A 211 -12.57 24.04 -29.62
CA GLU A 211 -12.09 22.85 -30.32
C GLU A 211 -10.59 22.57 -30.11
N THR A 212 -9.77 23.62 -30.07
CA THR A 212 -8.32 23.47 -29.86
C THR A 212 -8.01 23.13 -28.41
N ASP A 213 -8.59 23.82 -27.45
CA ASP A 213 -8.37 23.59 -26.03
C ASP A 213 -8.90 22.21 -25.60
N TYR A 214 -10.00 21.74 -26.22
CA TYR A 214 -10.53 20.40 -26.00
C TYR A 214 -9.47 19.32 -26.23
N LYS A 215 -8.62 19.45 -27.26
CA LYS A 215 -7.56 18.49 -27.55
C LYS A 215 -6.62 18.27 -26.37
N PHE A 216 -6.40 19.30 -25.55
CA PHE A 216 -5.56 19.30 -24.35
C PHE A 216 -6.39 19.22 -23.07
N SER A 217 -7.49 18.49 -23.08
CA SER A 217 -8.36 18.31 -21.93
C SER A 217 -8.45 16.87 -21.47
N ALA A 218 -8.76 16.69 -20.18
CA ALA A 218 -9.08 15.40 -19.63
C ALA A 218 -10.26 14.73 -20.35
N ARG A 219 -11.25 15.53 -20.78
CA ARG A 219 -12.40 15.07 -21.57
C ARG A 219 -11.97 14.39 -22.87
N ALA A 220 -11.01 14.97 -23.59
CA ALA A 220 -10.52 14.38 -24.85
C ALA A 220 -9.88 13.00 -24.63
N VAL A 221 -9.23 12.78 -23.49
CA VAL A 221 -8.68 11.47 -23.13
C VAL A 221 -9.81 10.47 -22.86
N ILE A 222 -10.83 10.86 -22.09
CA ILE A 222 -11.98 10.00 -21.79
C ILE A 222 -12.71 9.61 -23.09
N ASP A 223 -12.94 10.56 -23.97
CA ASP A 223 -13.64 10.34 -25.24
C ASP A 223 -12.84 9.39 -26.18
N GLN A 224 -11.51 9.31 -26.04
CA GLN A 224 -10.72 8.30 -26.75
C GLN A 224 -11.02 6.87 -26.25
N TYR A 225 -11.19 6.68 -24.94
CA TYR A 225 -11.60 5.38 -24.40
C TYR A 225 -12.98 4.96 -24.92
N GLU A 226 -13.94 5.90 -24.91
CA GLU A 226 -15.29 5.66 -25.46
C GLU A 226 -15.23 5.35 -26.96
N LYS A 227 -14.45 6.09 -27.74
CA LYS A 227 -14.29 5.89 -29.19
C LYS A 227 -13.78 4.50 -29.54
N TYR A 228 -12.92 3.92 -28.69
CA TYR A 228 -12.33 2.59 -28.91
C TYR A 228 -13.03 1.47 -28.12
N ASP A 229 -14.22 1.76 -27.55
CA ASP A 229 -14.99 0.80 -26.74
C ASP A 229 -14.17 0.19 -25.59
N MET A 230 -13.34 1.00 -24.95
CA MET A 230 -12.53 0.61 -23.80
C MET A 230 -13.22 1.09 -22.53
N GLN A 231 -13.60 0.16 -21.66
CA GLN A 231 -14.27 0.49 -20.39
C GLN A 231 -13.30 1.17 -19.42
N LEU A 232 -13.42 2.49 -19.31
CA LEU A 232 -12.70 3.28 -18.32
C LEU A 232 -13.51 3.31 -17.02
N GLY A 233 -12.95 2.74 -15.96
CA GLY A 233 -13.60 2.71 -14.66
C GLY A 233 -13.31 3.95 -13.82
N TRP A 234 -12.08 4.47 -13.91
CA TRP A 234 -11.69 5.63 -13.15
C TRP A 234 -10.54 6.39 -13.84
N PHE A 235 -10.46 7.67 -13.46
CA PHE A 235 -9.55 8.61 -14.05
C PHE A 235 -8.88 9.42 -12.93
N LEU A 236 -7.56 9.41 -12.85
CA LEU A 236 -6.81 10.13 -11.85
C LEU A 236 -6.02 11.26 -12.52
N PRO A 237 -6.41 12.53 -12.32
CA PRO A 237 -5.59 13.66 -12.70
C PRO A 237 -4.27 13.63 -11.93
N ASN A 238 -3.21 14.16 -12.49
CA ASN A 238 -1.94 14.24 -11.79
C ASN A 238 -1.99 15.26 -10.64
N ASP A 239 -1.03 15.15 -9.74
CA ASP A 239 -0.93 15.91 -8.50
C ASP A 239 -0.71 17.44 -8.66
N GLY A 240 -0.41 17.91 -9.87
CA GLY A 240 -0.42 19.34 -10.18
C GLY A 240 -1.81 20.00 -10.10
N TYR A 241 -2.89 19.23 -10.07
CA TYR A 241 -4.25 19.71 -10.04
C TYR A 241 -4.84 19.77 -8.63
N GLY A 242 -4.91 20.98 -8.06
CA GLY A 242 -5.53 21.19 -6.75
C GLY A 242 -4.70 20.74 -5.54
N CYS A 243 -3.46 20.32 -5.74
CA CYS A 243 -2.58 19.85 -4.65
C CYS A 243 -1.60 20.91 -4.14
N GLY A 244 -1.75 22.16 -4.53
CA GLY A 244 -0.87 23.26 -4.12
C GLY A 244 0.42 23.40 -4.92
N TYR A 245 0.75 22.47 -5.79
CA TYR A 245 1.83 22.65 -6.75
C TYR A 245 1.32 23.49 -7.92
N GLY A 246 1.74 24.76 -7.99
CA GLY A 246 1.36 25.66 -9.07
C GLY A 246 -0.01 26.32 -8.94
N THR A 247 -0.57 26.39 -7.74
CA THR A 247 -1.71 27.26 -7.42
C THR A 247 -1.26 28.65 -7.02
#